data_c78740f2888932ae839acd7b8b7077a0
#
_entry.id   c78740f2888932ae839acd7b8b7077a0
#
_cell.length_a   1.000
_cell.length_b   1.000
_cell.length_c   1.000
_cell.angle_alpha   90.00
_cell.angle_beta   90.00
_cell.angle_gamma   90.00
#
_symmetry.space_group_name_H-M   'P 1'
#
loop_
_entity.id
_entity.type
_entity.pdbx_description
1 polymer ?
#
loop_
_entity_poly.entity_id
_entity_poly.type
_entity_poly.pdbx_seq_one_letter_code
_entity_poly.pdbx_strand_id
1 'polypeptide(L)'
;MHELHLLRHAKSSQDDGVDDRERPLSRRGRDDARAIARHLPEAVGRVDLVLCSSALRTRETLELVMVGFSPRSSVLTEDALYLASPATLLRRLRRIKEACGTVMVIGHNPGLHELASLLCAPDSPDGDELLGGKFPTLARASFRVETRWAALDAGRNPLIGYVTPKLLGAED
;
A
#
# COMPACT_ATOMS: atom_id res chain seq x y z
N MET A 1 18.28 6.80 -3.99
CA MET A 1 17.59 6.05 -2.93
C MET A 1 16.09 6.37 -3.01
N HIS A 2 15.27 5.34 -3.04
CA HIS A 2 13.82 5.49 -3.13
C HIS A 2 13.14 4.89 -1.93
N GLU A 3 11.87 5.26 -1.73
CA GLU A 3 10.99 4.61 -0.74
C GLU A 3 9.73 4.08 -1.41
N LEU A 4 9.31 2.91 -0.98
CA LEU A 4 8.11 2.25 -1.47
C LEU A 4 7.21 1.92 -0.29
N HIS A 5 5.95 2.36 -0.37
CA HIS A 5 4.93 2.06 0.63
C HIS A 5 3.82 1.24 -0.01
N LEU A 6 3.56 0.06 0.55
CA LEU A 6 2.48 -0.82 0.09
C LEU A 6 1.36 -0.76 1.13
N LEU A 7 0.22 -0.22 0.75
CA LEU A 7 -0.94 -0.03 1.61
C LEU A 7 -2.12 -0.84 1.10
N ARG A 8 -2.65 -1.76 1.91
CA ARG A 8 -3.88 -2.47 1.58
C ARG A 8 -5.08 -1.57 1.84
N HIS A 9 -6.11 -1.64 0.99
CA HIS A 9 -7.35 -0.89 1.15
C HIS A 9 -8.00 -1.13 2.51
N ALA A 10 -8.83 -0.19 2.97
CA ALA A 10 -9.62 -0.30 4.18
C ALA A 10 -10.74 -1.34 4.04
N LYS A 11 -11.36 -1.69 5.14
CA LYS A 11 -12.42 -2.71 5.16
C LYS A 11 -13.58 -2.35 4.25
N SER A 12 -13.93 -3.26 3.34
CA SER A 12 -15.03 -3.08 2.41
C SER A 12 -16.32 -3.72 2.91
N SER A 13 -17.44 -3.22 2.38
CA SER A 13 -18.76 -3.80 2.57
C SER A 13 -18.85 -5.17 1.89
N GLN A 14 -19.67 -6.06 2.44
CA GLN A 14 -19.89 -7.41 1.93
C GLN A 14 -21.31 -7.59 1.35
N ASP A 15 -21.86 -6.57 0.74
CA ASP A 15 -23.19 -6.65 0.12
C ASP A 15 -23.20 -7.60 -1.08
N ASP A 16 -24.06 -8.62 -1.02
CA ASP A 16 -24.12 -9.71 -2.00
C ASP A 16 -24.67 -9.31 -3.38
N GLY A 17 -25.21 -8.13 -3.54
CA GLY A 17 -25.80 -7.67 -4.81
C GLY A 17 -24.88 -6.79 -5.66
N VAL A 18 -23.64 -6.58 -5.21
CA VAL A 18 -22.72 -5.63 -5.85
C VAL A 18 -21.54 -6.38 -6.44
N ASP A 19 -21.17 -6.01 -7.67
CA ASP A 19 -19.97 -6.52 -8.31
C ASP A 19 -18.73 -6.23 -7.41
N ASP A 20 -17.83 -7.19 -7.30
CA ASP A 20 -16.65 -7.07 -6.41
C ASP A 20 -15.90 -5.75 -6.61
N ARG A 21 -15.71 -5.33 -7.85
CA ARG A 21 -15.01 -4.10 -8.21
C ARG A 21 -15.69 -2.84 -7.66
N GLU A 22 -17.01 -2.89 -7.51
CA GLU A 22 -17.86 -1.77 -7.09
C GLU A 22 -18.23 -1.82 -5.59
N ARG A 23 -17.65 -2.76 -4.83
CA ARG A 23 -17.88 -2.80 -3.38
C ARG A 23 -17.27 -1.58 -2.69
N PRO A 24 -18.09 -0.78 -2.00
CA PRO A 24 -17.58 0.38 -1.26
C PRO A 24 -16.92 -0.02 0.05
N LEU A 25 -16.25 0.92 0.69
CA LEU A 25 -15.81 0.75 2.06
C LEU A 25 -17.01 0.60 3.00
N SER A 26 -16.85 -0.21 4.03
CA SER A 26 -17.79 -0.24 5.14
C SER A 26 -17.65 1.05 5.98
N ARG A 27 -18.63 1.32 6.85
CA ARG A 27 -18.54 2.43 7.80
C ARG A 27 -17.27 2.34 8.64
N ARG A 28 -16.98 1.15 9.17
CA ARG A 28 -15.77 0.89 9.94
C ARG A 28 -14.50 1.15 9.11
N GLY A 29 -14.49 0.69 7.86
CA GLY A 29 -13.37 0.94 6.96
C GLY A 29 -13.09 2.42 6.74
N ARG A 30 -14.14 3.23 6.58
CA ARG A 30 -14.00 4.69 6.47
C ARG A 30 -13.43 5.31 7.75
N ASP A 31 -13.93 4.89 8.89
CA ASP A 31 -13.46 5.43 10.18
C ASP A 31 -12.00 5.06 10.43
N ASP A 32 -11.60 3.83 10.14
CA ASP A 32 -10.23 3.36 10.28
C ASP A 32 -9.28 4.11 9.31
N ALA A 33 -9.73 4.33 8.07
CA ALA A 33 -8.95 5.08 7.09
C ALA A 33 -8.74 6.54 7.53
N ARG A 34 -9.75 7.19 8.08
CA ARG A 34 -9.64 8.55 8.64
C ARG A 34 -8.67 8.59 9.82
N ALA A 35 -8.71 7.58 10.68
CA ALA A 35 -7.80 7.49 11.83
C ALA A 35 -6.34 7.37 11.37
N ILE A 36 -6.08 6.53 10.39
CA ILE A 36 -4.73 6.36 9.81
C ILE A 36 -4.27 7.62 9.10
N ALA A 37 -5.15 8.31 8.41
CA ALA A 37 -4.83 9.52 7.66
C ALA A 37 -4.16 10.61 8.53
N ARG A 38 -4.44 10.63 9.83
CA ARG A 38 -3.84 11.57 10.77
C ARG A 38 -2.36 11.34 10.99
N HIS A 39 -1.90 10.10 10.88
CA HIS A 39 -0.52 9.71 11.17
C HIS A 39 0.30 9.47 9.89
N LEU A 40 -0.35 9.23 8.78
CA LEU A 40 0.30 8.80 7.55
C LEU A 40 1.29 9.83 6.99
N PRO A 41 0.97 11.14 6.93
CA PRO A 41 1.92 12.13 6.41
C PRO A 41 3.21 12.21 7.22
N GLU A 42 3.14 12.07 8.53
CA GLU A 42 4.32 12.06 9.40
C GLU A 42 5.15 10.79 9.18
N ALA A 43 4.47 9.65 9.01
CA ALA A 43 5.12 8.35 8.89
C ALA A 43 5.81 8.14 7.53
N VAL A 44 5.25 8.64 6.44
CA VAL A 44 5.75 8.39 5.07
C VAL A 44 6.37 9.62 4.42
N GLY A 45 6.19 10.79 4.99
CA GLY A 45 6.69 12.04 4.43
C GLY A 45 6.03 12.40 3.08
N ARG A 46 6.79 13.03 2.21
CA ARG A 46 6.30 13.40 0.88
C ARG A 46 6.19 12.17 -0.02
N VAL A 47 5.05 12.04 -0.68
CA VAL A 47 4.81 11.00 -1.69
C VAL A 47 4.78 11.65 -3.07
N ASP A 48 5.61 11.19 -3.99
CA ASP A 48 5.67 11.73 -5.36
C ASP A 48 4.61 11.11 -6.27
N LEU A 49 4.36 9.81 -6.12
CA LEU A 49 3.43 9.06 -6.96
C LEU A 49 2.61 8.08 -6.12
N VAL A 50 1.31 8.09 -6.32
CA VAL A 50 0.40 7.07 -5.80
C VAL A 50 -0.14 6.25 -6.96
N LEU A 51 0.07 4.93 -6.89
CA LEU A 51 -0.53 3.95 -7.80
C LEU A 51 -1.70 3.31 -7.08
N CYS A 52 -2.90 3.48 -7.59
CA CYS A 52 -4.12 2.99 -6.97
C CYS A 52 -4.87 2.04 -7.89
N SER A 53 -5.30 0.89 -7.36
CA SER A 53 -6.22 0.01 -8.08
C SER A 53 -7.53 0.73 -8.39
N SER A 54 -8.14 0.42 -9.51
CA SER A 54 -9.41 1.02 -9.96
C SER A 54 -10.64 0.54 -9.19
N ALA A 55 -10.53 -0.45 -8.29
CA ALA A 55 -11.66 -0.87 -7.46
C ALA A 55 -12.16 0.29 -6.59
N LEU A 56 -13.46 0.34 -6.34
CA LEU A 56 -14.06 1.41 -5.54
C LEU A 56 -13.45 1.48 -4.13
N ARG A 57 -13.25 0.34 -3.47
CA ARG A 57 -12.66 0.30 -2.10
C ARG A 57 -11.25 0.87 -2.03
N THR A 58 -10.44 0.71 -3.07
CA THR A 58 -9.10 1.31 -3.13
C THR A 58 -9.16 2.81 -3.41
N ARG A 59 -10.04 3.24 -4.30
CA ARG A 59 -10.24 4.66 -4.60
C ARG A 59 -10.79 5.43 -3.41
N GLU A 60 -11.76 4.86 -2.68
CA GLU A 60 -12.28 5.47 -1.45
C GLU A 60 -11.22 5.52 -0.33
N THR A 61 -10.39 4.47 -0.21
CA THR A 61 -9.25 4.50 0.72
C THR A 61 -8.31 5.65 0.37
N LEU A 62 -7.95 5.78 -0.91
CA LEU A 62 -7.10 6.87 -1.40
C LEU A 62 -7.62 8.24 -1.00
N GLU A 63 -8.90 8.51 -1.26
CA GLU A 63 -9.53 9.80 -0.94
C GLU A 63 -9.40 10.14 0.55
N LEU A 64 -9.59 9.15 1.41
CA LEU A 64 -9.55 9.35 2.86
C LEU A 64 -8.13 9.52 3.40
N VAL A 65 -7.17 8.73 2.91
CA VAL A 65 -5.81 8.77 3.46
C VAL A 65 -4.95 9.92 2.90
N MET A 66 -5.29 10.43 1.71
CA MET A 66 -4.51 11.49 1.07
C MET A 66 -4.85 12.90 1.54
N VAL A 67 -5.81 13.07 2.43
CA VAL A 67 -6.25 14.39 2.92
C VAL A 67 -5.10 15.23 3.49
N GLY A 68 -4.13 14.60 4.15
CA GLY A 68 -2.98 15.28 4.74
C GLY A 68 -1.78 15.44 3.82
N PHE A 69 -1.83 14.92 2.58
CA PHE A 69 -0.70 14.97 1.67
C PHE A 69 -0.68 16.23 0.81
N SER A 70 0.53 16.55 0.32
CA SER A 70 0.71 17.66 -0.61
C SER A 70 -0.11 17.45 -1.89
N PRO A 71 -0.73 18.53 -2.43
CA PRO A 71 -1.42 18.45 -3.72
C PRO A 71 -0.48 18.19 -4.90
N ARG A 72 0.82 18.14 -4.66
CA ARG A 72 1.84 17.84 -5.69
C ARG A 72 2.05 16.34 -5.94
N SER A 73 1.44 15.46 -5.14
CA SER A 73 1.49 14.03 -5.40
C SER A 73 0.73 13.71 -6.69
N SER A 74 1.36 12.98 -7.60
CA SER A 74 0.68 12.45 -8.78
C SER A 74 -0.09 11.19 -8.40
N VAL A 75 -1.31 11.04 -8.91
CA VAL A 75 -2.15 9.87 -8.66
C VAL A 75 -2.49 9.22 -9.99
N LEU A 76 -2.21 7.92 -10.11
CA LEU A 76 -2.60 7.10 -11.26
C LEU A 76 -3.48 5.95 -10.77
N THR A 77 -4.72 5.92 -11.26
CA THR A 77 -5.66 4.83 -11.01
C THR A 77 -5.61 3.87 -12.19
N GLU A 78 -5.28 2.60 -11.94
CA GLU A 78 -5.02 1.62 -13.01
C GLU A 78 -5.80 0.33 -12.81
N ASP A 79 -6.48 -0.13 -13.86
CA ASP A 79 -7.21 -1.40 -13.88
C ASP A 79 -6.28 -2.60 -13.70
N ALA A 80 -5.06 -2.50 -14.22
CA ALA A 80 -4.08 -3.58 -14.12
C ALA A 80 -3.65 -3.89 -12.68
N LEU A 81 -3.91 -2.98 -11.73
CA LEU A 81 -3.59 -3.19 -10.31
C LEU A 81 -4.71 -3.90 -9.56
N TYR A 82 -5.88 -4.02 -10.16
CA TYR A 82 -7.01 -4.71 -9.54
C TYR A 82 -6.69 -6.20 -9.36
N LEU A 83 -6.65 -6.66 -8.10
CA LEU A 83 -6.29 -8.03 -7.72
C LEU A 83 -5.01 -8.54 -8.38
N ALA A 84 -4.06 -7.65 -8.61
CA ALA A 84 -2.83 -7.95 -9.34
C ALA A 84 -1.94 -8.94 -8.58
N SER A 85 -1.27 -9.81 -9.33
CA SER A 85 -0.25 -10.71 -8.81
C SER A 85 1.01 -9.94 -8.38
N PRO A 86 1.87 -10.53 -7.53
CA PRO A 86 3.14 -9.90 -7.18
C PRO A 86 4.02 -9.64 -8.41
N ALA A 87 4.01 -10.53 -9.39
CA ALA A 87 4.76 -10.35 -10.65
C ALA A 87 4.26 -9.14 -11.44
N THR A 88 2.95 -8.96 -11.55
CA THR A 88 2.36 -7.81 -12.24
C THR A 88 2.70 -6.50 -11.51
N LEU A 89 2.60 -6.50 -10.18
CA LEU A 89 2.95 -5.34 -9.36
C LEU A 89 4.44 -4.99 -9.52
N LEU A 90 5.33 -5.97 -9.43
CA LEU A 90 6.76 -5.77 -9.57
C LEU A 90 7.12 -5.19 -10.95
N ARG A 91 6.52 -5.73 -12.00
CA ARG A 91 6.72 -5.25 -13.37
C ARG A 91 6.28 -3.79 -13.51
N ARG A 92 5.16 -3.43 -12.90
CA ARG A 92 4.65 -2.05 -12.90
C ARG A 92 5.61 -1.11 -12.17
N LEU A 93 6.10 -1.50 -11.00
CA LEU A 93 7.03 -0.70 -10.21
C LEU A 93 8.35 -0.45 -10.95
N ARG A 94 8.84 -1.43 -11.68
CA ARG A 94 10.08 -1.30 -12.49
C ARG A 94 9.97 -0.27 -13.62
N ARG A 95 8.75 0.16 -13.96
CA ARG A 95 8.49 1.16 -15.00
C ARG A 95 8.33 2.57 -14.46
N ILE A 96 8.48 2.77 -13.15
CA ILE A 96 8.39 4.07 -12.53
C ILE A 96 9.59 4.92 -12.95
N LYS A 97 9.34 6.21 -13.20
CA LYS A 97 10.40 7.17 -13.53
C LYS A 97 11.30 7.38 -12.32
N GLU A 98 12.60 7.41 -12.54
CA GLU A 98 13.59 7.60 -11.48
C GLU A 98 13.41 8.89 -10.69
N ALA A 99 12.83 9.91 -11.29
CA ALA A 99 12.51 11.17 -10.61
C ALA A 99 11.50 11.01 -9.46
N CYS A 100 10.69 9.93 -9.46
CA CYS A 100 9.78 9.62 -8.36
C CYS A 100 10.58 8.97 -7.23
N GLY A 101 10.86 9.73 -6.19
CA GLY A 101 11.65 9.25 -5.04
C GLY A 101 10.85 8.39 -4.08
N THR A 102 9.59 8.75 -3.84
CA THR A 102 8.69 8.03 -2.93
C THR A 102 7.39 7.66 -3.63
N VAL A 103 7.07 6.37 -3.61
CA VAL A 103 5.88 5.81 -4.27
C VAL A 103 5.03 5.05 -3.25
N MET A 104 3.73 5.26 -3.33
CA MET A 104 2.75 4.48 -2.56
C MET A 104 1.87 3.68 -3.52
N VAL A 105 1.66 2.41 -3.21
CA VAL A 105 0.69 1.54 -3.91
C VAL A 105 -0.47 1.27 -2.98
N ILE A 106 -1.69 1.52 -3.43
CA ILE A 106 -2.91 1.14 -2.72
C ILE A 106 -3.55 -0.01 -3.50
N GLY A 107 -3.59 -1.17 -2.90
CA GLY A 107 -3.98 -2.40 -3.59
C GLY A 107 -4.64 -3.44 -2.71
N HIS A 108 -4.51 -4.67 -3.13
CA HIS A 108 -5.26 -5.82 -2.64
C HIS A 108 -4.36 -7.00 -2.26
N ASN A 109 -4.82 -7.81 -1.32
CA ASN A 109 -4.29 -9.14 -1.10
C ASN A 109 -4.91 -10.14 -2.09
N PRO A 110 -4.25 -11.28 -2.36
CA PRO A 110 -2.98 -11.69 -1.76
C PRO A 110 -1.73 -11.05 -2.40
N GLY A 111 -1.87 -10.42 -3.56
CA GLY A 111 -0.74 -9.92 -4.34
C GLY A 111 0.16 -8.93 -3.59
N LEU A 112 -0.46 -8.04 -2.81
CA LEU A 112 0.28 -7.01 -2.08
C LEU A 112 1.14 -7.61 -0.95
N HIS A 113 0.58 -8.54 -0.17
CA HIS A 113 1.32 -9.24 0.88
C HIS A 113 2.44 -10.12 0.29
N GLU A 114 2.15 -10.81 -0.79
CA GLU A 114 3.14 -11.63 -1.49
C GLU A 114 4.28 -10.78 -2.04
N LEU A 115 3.98 -9.61 -2.60
CA LEU A 115 5.00 -8.67 -3.06
C LEU A 115 5.85 -8.15 -1.91
N ALA A 116 5.23 -7.72 -0.82
CA ALA A 116 5.94 -7.25 0.36
C ALA A 116 6.90 -8.31 0.90
N SER A 117 6.43 -9.55 0.99
CA SER A 117 7.24 -10.69 1.43
C SER A 117 8.41 -10.97 0.47
N LEU A 118 8.15 -10.88 -0.83
CA LEU A 118 9.17 -11.09 -1.86
C LEU A 118 10.27 -10.03 -1.80
N LEU A 119 9.92 -8.76 -1.62
CA LEU A 119 10.86 -7.64 -1.63
C LEU A 119 11.72 -7.55 -0.38
N CYS A 120 11.23 -8.06 0.75
CA CYS A 120 11.82 -7.86 2.06
C CYS A 120 13.23 -8.45 2.15
N ALA A 121 14.21 -7.62 2.51
CA ALA A 121 15.56 -8.08 2.77
C ALA A 121 15.59 -8.94 4.04
N PRO A 122 16.42 -10.00 4.07
CA PRO A 122 16.66 -10.75 5.30
C PRO A 122 17.13 -9.82 6.43
N ASP A 123 16.88 -10.19 7.65
CA ASP A 123 17.29 -9.45 8.84
C ASP A 123 16.66 -8.06 9.01
N SER A 124 15.64 -7.75 8.21
CA SER A 124 14.86 -6.52 8.44
C SER A 124 14.14 -6.59 9.79
N PRO A 125 14.17 -5.53 10.61
CA PRO A 125 13.27 -5.42 11.75
C PRO A 125 11.81 -5.62 11.28
N ASP A 126 10.97 -6.24 12.06
CA ASP A 126 9.58 -6.56 11.71
C ASP A 126 9.39 -7.51 10.49
N GLY A 127 10.48 -7.97 9.89
CA GLY A 127 10.41 -8.91 8.76
C GLY A 127 9.70 -10.21 9.10
N ASP A 128 9.96 -10.76 10.28
CA ASP A 128 9.30 -11.99 10.74
C ASP A 128 7.79 -11.80 10.91
N GLU A 129 7.37 -10.65 11.41
CA GLU A 129 5.96 -10.30 11.55
C GLU A 129 5.27 -10.16 10.19
N LEU A 130 5.92 -9.49 9.25
CA LEU A 130 5.41 -9.36 7.88
C LEU A 130 5.28 -10.73 7.18
N LEU A 131 6.31 -11.56 7.28
CA LEU A 131 6.36 -12.86 6.58
C LEU A 131 5.47 -13.91 7.23
N GLY A 132 5.44 -13.97 8.55
CA GLY A 132 4.71 -14.98 9.31
C GLY A 132 3.28 -14.62 9.66
N GLY A 133 2.89 -13.36 9.49
CA GLY A 133 1.59 -12.85 9.88
C GLY A 133 0.61 -12.70 8.73
N LYS A 134 -0.47 -12.01 9.03
CA LYS A 134 -1.46 -11.58 8.05
C LYS A 134 -1.15 -10.15 7.63
N PHE A 135 -1.54 -9.78 6.42
CA PHE A 135 -1.51 -8.40 5.94
C PHE A 135 -2.94 -7.86 5.95
N PRO A 136 -3.43 -7.35 7.08
CA PRO A 136 -4.83 -6.94 7.23
C PRO A 136 -5.16 -5.68 6.41
N THR A 137 -6.44 -5.33 6.35
CA THR A 137 -6.85 -4.05 5.76
C THR A 137 -6.11 -2.90 6.43
N LEU A 138 -5.68 -1.93 5.63
CA LEU A 138 -4.86 -0.79 6.04
C LEU A 138 -3.48 -1.14 6.61
N ALA A 139 -3.04 -2.39 6.47
CA ALA A 139 -1.64 -2.71 6.71
C ALA A 139 -0.75 -1.96 5.71
N ARG A 140 0.38 -1.46 6.20
CA ARG A 140 1.36 -0.75 5.39
C ARG A 140 2.75 -1.34 5.62
N ALA A 141 3.37 -1.80 4.55
CA ALA A 141 4.77 -2.19 4.53
C ALA A 141 5.57 -1.11 3.79
N SER A 142 6.63 -0.62 4.42
CA SER A 142 7.46 0.44 3.88
C SER A 142 8.88 -0.06 3.67
N PHE A 143 9.42 0.20 2.49
CA PHE A 143 10.74 -0.28 2.08
C PHE A 143 11.64 0.86 1.66
N ARG A 144 12.93 0.72 1.98
CA ARG A 144 13.98 1.48 1.34
C ARG A 144 14.40 0.73 0.07
N VAL A 145 14.41 1.43 -1.05
CA VAL A 145 14.84 0.87 -2.34
C VAL A 145 16.16 1.54 -2.70
N GLU A 146 17.24 0.80 -2.60
CA GLU A 146 18.61 1.32 -2.81
C GLU A 146 19.04 1.25 -4.26
N THR A 147 18.25 0.59 -5.10
CA THR A 147 18.49 0.48 -6.54
C THR A 147 17.63 1.50 -7.31
N ARG A 148 17.86 1.56 -8.62
CA ARG A 148 16.89 2.20 -9.53
C ARG A 148 15.60 1.39 -9.55
N TRP A 149 14.48 2.04 -9.86
CA TRP A 149 13.20 1.32 -9.98
C TRP A 149 13.28 0.16 -10.96
N ALA A 150 13.94 0.36 -12.11
CA ALA A 150 14.10 -0.69 -13.10
C ALA A 150 14.86 -1.93 -12.61
N ALA A 151 15.64 -1.79 -11.56
CA ALA A 151 16.41 -2.86 -10.93
C ALA A 151 15.83 -3.37 -9.62
N LEU A 152 14.60 -2.94 -9.27
CA LEU A 152 13.91 -3.44 -8.08
C LEU A 152 13.82 -4.97 -8.13
N ASP A 153 14.26 -5.64 -7.07
CA ASP A 153 14.36 -7.08 -7.05
C ASP A 153 14.08 -7.68 -5.67
N ALA A 154 13.83 -8.97 -5.66
CA ALA A 154 13.49 -9.75 -4.48
C ALA A 154 14.62 -9.76 -3.44
N GLY A 155 14.23 -9.73 -2.15
CA GLY A 155 15.13 -9.96 -1.03
C GLY A 155 16.18 -8.89 -0.79
N ARG A 156 16.09 -7.73 -1.46
CA ARG A 156 17.13 -6.70 -1.42
C ARG A 156 16.72 -5.39 -0.77
N ASN A 157 15.47 -5.30 -0.33
CA ASN A 157 14.91 -4.02 0.10
C ASN A 157 14.66 -4.05 1.60
N PRO A 158 15.43 -3.28 2.39
CA PRO A 158 15.19 -3.21 3.82
C PRO A 158 13.76 -2.76 4.13
N LEU A 159 13.07 -3.54 4.96
CA LEU A 159 11.78 -3.14 5.50
C LEU A 159 12.03 -2.09 6.58
N ILE A 160 11.59 -0.87 6.36
CA ILE A 160 11.79 0.25 7.28
C ILE A 160 10.58 0.51 8.17
N GLY A 161 9.47 -0.17 7.92
CA GLY A 161 8.29 -0.13 8.77
C GLY A 161 7.24 -1.11 8.32
N TYR A 162 6.59 -1.74 9.29
CA TYR A 162 5.39 -2.54 9.07
C TYR A 162 4.37 -2.17 10.13
N VAL A 163 3.26 -1.62 9.70
CA VAL A 163 2.23 -1.06 10.59
C VAL A 163 0.86 -1.60 10.22
N THR A 164 0.11 -2.00 11.22
CA THR A 164 -1.28 -2.40 11.08
C THR A 164 -2.17 -1.47 11.91
N PRO A 165 -3.47 -1.35 11.62
CA PRO A 165 -4.36 -0.54 12.43
C PRO A 165 -4.35 -0.91 13.91
N LYS A 166 -4.23 -2.20 14.22
CA LYS A 166 -4.14 -2.70 15.60
C LYS A 166 -2.92 -2.15 16.34
N LEU A 167 -1.77 -2.02 15.66
CA LEU A 167 -0.55 -1.45 16.24
C LEU A 167 -0.68 0.06 16.48
N LEU A 168 -1.60 0.74 15.80
CA LEU A 168 -1.90 2.16 15.99
C LEU A 168 -3.05 2.39 16.99
N GLY A 169 -3.52 1.35 17.69
CA GLY A 169 -4.58 1.46 18.68
C GLY A 169 -6.00 1.49 18.11
N ALA A 170 -6.19 1.13 16.85
CA ALA A 170 -7.53 0.92 16.31
C ALA A 170 -8.14 -0.34 16.95
N GLU A 171 -9.31 -0.22 17.53
CA GLU A 171 -10.02 -1.35 18.11
C GLU A 171 -10.54 -2.28 17.00
N ASP A 172 -10.54 -3.58 17.28
CA ASP A 172 -11.11 -4.61 16.39
C ASP A 172 -12.63 -4.48 16.24
#